data_4cfe4d39b7a913647c1605f53542500a
#
_entry.id   4cfe4d39b7a913647c1605f53542500a
#
_cell.length_a   1.000
_cell.length_b   1.000
_cell.length_c   1.000
_cell.angle_alpha   90.00
_cell.angle_beta   90.00
_cell.angle_gamma   90.00
#
_symmetry.space_group_name_H-M   'P 1'
#
loop_
_entity.id
_entity.type
_entity.pdbx_description
1 polymer ?
#
loop_
_entity_poly.entity_id
_entity_poly.type
_entity_poly.pdbx_seq_one_letter_code
_entity_poly.pdbx_strand_id
1 'polypeptide(L)'
;MKNLLLSLALSLSVLSATPVIAAVPAFSAGKIAQVKIKDLSFKEVMRQFYNGQMFDIHVDYMEDIPYIGLGKYDDSGRATIALMRPIIQYKNTAREDRYLIIIEKAQVSHGEIDTCHMCKATADLYSFKKLNNGLFQLVSQTPKDVEYSSSNGSVGLYAEDIQDGLQPLGKNLVGSVFTNFYMGQGARDDWWEALHLPENDFINVYYIGDAGSSNERYDEDSPLYYGYEGTLKVLSDNTTYYPIMLTYKGEKPTEDDERIETINYSKIVKFNPIKKAYE
;
A
#
# COMPACT_ATOMS: atom_id res chain seq x y z
N MET A 1 82.06 -0.46 -7.54
CA MET A 1 80.98 0.55 -7.41
C MET A 1 79.67 -0.22 -7.54
N LYS A 2 78.96 -0.45 -6.40
CA LYS A 2 77.73 -1.24 -6.33
C LYS A 2 76.54 -0.31 -6.39
N ASN A 3 75.70 -0.46 -7.40
CA ASN A 3 74.45 0.29 -7.52
C ASN A 3 73.37 -0.47 -6.73
N LEU A 4 72.83 0.17 -5.72
CA LEU A 4 71.73 -0.29 -4.90
C LEU A 4 70.45 0.25 -5.54
N LEU A 5 69.62 -0.62 -6.11
CA LEU A 5 68.27 -0.30 -6.61
C LEU A 5 67.30 -0.50 -5.46
N LEU A 6 66.71 0.58 -4.99
CA LEU A 6 65.66 0.61 -3.97
C LEU A 6 64.33 0.46 -4.66
N SER A 7 63.64 -0.70 -4.50
CA SER A 7 62.29 -0.95 -4.98
C SER A 7 61.27 -0.45 -3.96
N LEU A 8 60.53 0.58 -4.29
CA LEU A 8 59.43 1.11 -3.49
C LEU A 8 58.18 0.36 -3.86
N ALA A 9 57.70 -0.57 -3.00
CA ALA A 9 56.40 -1.25 -3.18
C ALA A 9 55.29 -0.35 -2.61
N LEU A 10 54.49 0.20 -3.47
CA LEU A 10 53.24 0.94 -3.13
C LEU A 10 52.14 -0.10 -2.89
N SER A 11 51.77 -0.37 -1.65
CA SER A 11 50.63 -1.19 -1.27
C SER A 11 49.35 -0.32 -1.38
N LEU A 12 48.56 -0.50 -2.44
CA LEU A 12 47.21 0.04 -2.56
C LEU A 12 46.27 -0.77 -1.64
N SER A 13 45.92 -0.21 -0.51
CA SER A 13 44.82 -0.72 0.32
C SER A 13 43.50 -0.30 -0.30
N VAL A 14 42.81 -1.21 -0.97
CA VAL A 14 41.43 -1.05 -1.42
C VAL A 14 40.52 -1.12 -0.21
N LEU A 15 40.06 0.03 0.29
CA LEU A 15 38.96 0.10 1.25
C LEU A 15 37.67 -0.34 0.51
N SER A 16 37.25 -1.57 0.71
CA SER A 16 35.92 -2.03 0.33
C SER A 16 34.90 -1.38 1.26
N ALA A 17 34.25 -0.32 0.78
CA ALA A 17 33.06 0.23 1.41
C ALA A 17 31.92 -0.79 1.27
N THR A 18 31.64 -1.54 2.34
CA THR A 18 30.41 -2.36 2.42
C THR A 18 29.23 -1.38 2.46
N PRO A 19 28.21 -1.55 1.59
CA PRO A 19 27.01 -0.74 1.68
C PRO A 19 26.35 -0.99 3.04
N VAL A 20 26.22 0.05 3.85
CA VAL A 20 25.40 0.02 5.06
C VAL A 20 23.96 -0.03 4.59
N ILE A 21 23.38 -1.24 4.54
CA ILE A 21 21.94 -1.40 4.37
C ILE A 21 21.32 -0.84 5.65
N ALA A 22 20.66 0.31 5.56
CA ALA A 22 19.90 0.85 6.67
C ALA A 22 18.88 -0.19 7.12
N ALA A 23 19.03 -0.70 8.34
CA ALA A 23 18.11 -1.67 8.90
C ALA A 23 16.72 -1.02 8.98
N VAL A 24 15.70 -1.65 8.36
CA VAL A 24 14.30 -1.23 8.50
C VAL A 24 13.97 -1.25 10.00
N PRO A 25 13.44 -0.16 10.58
CA PRO A 25 13.13 -0.12 12.00
C PRO A 25 12.22 -1.27 12.39
N ALA A 26 12.61 -2.05 13.39
CA ALA A 26 11.76 -3.12 13.92
C ALA A 26 10.50 -2.53 14.57
N PHE A 27 9.36 -3.19 14.37
CA PHE A 27 8.12 -2.84 15.06
C PHE A 27 8.30 -2.94 16.58
N SER A 28 7.79 -1.94 17.31
CA SER A 28 7.85 -1.92 18.77
C SER A 28 6.47 -1.62 19.35
N ALA A 29 5.74 -2.66 19.73
CA ALA A 29 4.41 -2.54 20.34
C ALA A 29 4.39 -1.59 21.55
N GLY A 30 5.44 -1.62 22.38
CA GLY A 30 5.56 -0.75 23.55
C GLY A 30 5.68 0.73 23.20
N LYS A 31 6.43 1.08 22.13
CA LYS A 31 6.53 2.47 21.64
C LYS A 31 5.21 2.92 21.00
N ILE A 32 4.63 2.07 20.18
CA ILE A 32 3.35 2.34 19.50
C ILE A 32 2.25 2.59 20.53
N ALA A 33 2.13 1.76 21.56
CA ALA A 33 1.11 1.90 22.60
C ALA A 33 1.25 3.15 23.49
N GLN A 34 2.37 3.87 23.45
CA GLN A 34 2.53 5.17 24.13
C GLN A 34 1.79 6.28 23.40
N VAL A 35 1.54 6.15 22.10
CA VAL A 35 0.78 7.13 21.33
C VAL A 35 -0.70 7.03 21.69
N LYS A 36 -1.22 8.12 22.23
CA LYS A 36 -2.64 8.26 22.61
C LYS A 36 -3.13 9.62 22.15
N ILE A 37 -4.30 9.61 21.52
CA ILE A 37 -4.96 10.82 21.02
C ILE A 37 -6.34 10.95 21.67
N LYS A 38 -6.83 12.17 21.70
CA LYS A 38 -8.09 12.52 22.36
C LYS A 38 -9.30 12.02 21.56
N ASP A 39 -9.25 12.19 20.27
CA ASP A 39 -10.29 11.80 19.34
C ASP A 39 -9.66 11.49 17.96
N LEU A 40 -10.47 10.96 17.05
CA LEU A 40 -10.02 10.57 15.71
C LEU A 40 -10.29 11.68 14.65
N SER A 41 -10.45 12.93 15.08
CA SER A 41 -10.63 14.05 14.15
C SER A 41 -9.37 14.30 13.32
N PHE A 42 -9.54 14.82 12.11
CA PHE A 42 -8.43 15.21 11.25
C PHE A 42 -7.42 16.11 11.99
N LYS A 43 -7.92 17.11 12.71
CA LYS A 43 -7.07 18.04 13.47
C LYS A 43 -6.20 17.32 14.52
N GLU A 44 -6.77 16.37 15.27
CA GLU A 44 -6.03 15.65 16.32
C GLU A 44 -4.99 14.71 15.72
N VAL A 45 -5.34 13.99 14.65
CA VAL A 45 -4.44 13.09 13.91
C VAL A 45 -3.28 13.88 13.30
N MET A 46 -3.58 14.98 12.61
CA MET A 46 -2.53 15.81 11.99
C MET A 46 -1.59 16.41 13.03
N ARG A 47 -2.12 16.88 14.15
CA ARG A 47 -1.31 17.40 15.23
C ARG A 47 -0.39 16.35 15.85
N GLN A 48 -0.86 15.10 15.98
CA GLN A 48 -0.08 14.02 16.58
C GLN A 48 1.07 13.57 15.68
N PHE A 49 0.81 13.40 14.37
CA PHE A 49 1.75 12.72 13.48
C PHE A 49 2.53 13.68 12.55
N TYR A 50 1.98 14.88 12.30
CA TYR A 50 2.55 15.84 11.32
C TYR A 50 2.85 17.22 11.91
N ASN A 51 2.95 17.30 13.25
CA ASN A 51 3.23 18.58 13.91
C ASN A 51 4.51 19.23 13.38
N GLY A 52 4.42 20.52 13.07
CA GLY A 52 5.53 21.32 12.51
C GLY A 52 5.78 21.10 11.01
N GLN A 53 4.97 20.26 10.34
CA GLN A 53 5.05 20.05 8.89
C GLN A 53 3.88 20.68 8.13
N MET A 54 2.85 21.12 8.85
CA MET A 54 1.60 21.60 8.25
C MET A 54 1.70 23.07 7.85
N PHE A 55 1.09 23.40 6.70
CA PHE A 55 0.88 24.77 6.27
C PHE A 55 -0.47 24.91 5.54
N ASP A 56 -1.03 26.11 5.53
CA ASP A 56 -2.29 26.40 4.85
C ASP A 56 -2.09 26.39 3.34
N ILE A 57 -2.95 25.65 2.64
CA ILE A 57 -2.98 25.51 1.18
C ILE A 57 -4.43 25.49 0.72
N HIS A 58 -4.68 26.07 -0.43
CA HIS A 58 -5.96 25.94 -1.12
C HIS A 58 -5.85 24.95 -2.26
N VAL A 59 -6.83 24.04 -2.34
CA VAL A 59 -6.95 23.04 -3.42
C VAL A 59 -8.38 23.09 -3.93
N ASP A 60 -8.53 23.24 -5.24
CA ASP A 60 -9.81 23.33 -5.88
C ASP A 60 -10.58 21.99 -5.80
N TYR A 61 -11.90 22.06 -5.72
CA TYR A 61 -12.80 20.88 -5.70
C TYR A 61 -12.64 19.91 -4.52
N MET A 62 -12.03 20.37 -3.39
CA MET A 62 -11.80 19.53 -2.19
C MET A 62 -12.70 19.92 -1.00
N GLU A 63 -13.90 20.41 -1.25
CA GLU A 63 -14.76 20.99 -0.21
C GLU A 63 -15.20 19.99 0.87
N ASP A 64 -15.36 18.72 0.52
CA ASP A 64 -15.93 17.70 1.41
C ASP A 64 -14.87 16.82 2.14
N ILE A 65 -13.61 16.92 1.80
CA ILE A 65 -12.53 16.10 2.38
C ILE A 65 -11.58 17.00 3.16
N PRO A 66 -11.36 16.75 4.48
CA PRO A 66 -10.41 17.54 5.24
C PRO A 66 -8.99 17.29 4.75
N TYR A 67 -8.27 18.37 4.44
CA TYR A 67 -6.88 18.34 3.95
C TYR A 67 -6.05 19.48 4.51
N ILE A 68 -4.72 19.37 4.40
CA ILE A 68 -3.74 20.40 4.75
C ILE A 68 -2.45 20.18 3.95
N GLY A 69 -1.70 21.24 3.67
CA GLY A 69 -0.36 21.17 3.07
C GLY A 69 0.66 20.54 4.02
N LEU A 70 1.58 19.75 3.48
CA LEU A 70 2.71 19.14 4.19
C LEU A 70 4.06 19.63 3.65
N GLY A 71 4.95 20.01 4.56
CA GLY A 71 6.29 20.47 4.21
C GLY A 71 6.27 21.93 3.73
N LYS A 72 6.53 22.12 2.45
CA LYS A 72 6.53 23.42 1.76
C LYS A 72 6.36 23.23 0.26
N TYR A 73 6.09 24.29 -0.45
CA TYR A 73 6.19 24.27 -1.92
C TYR A 73 7.61 23.94 -2.36
N ASP A 74 7.71 23.12 -3.41
CA ASP A 74 8.99 22.88 -4.09
C ASP A 74 9.33 24.05 -5.04
N ASP A 75 10.52 24.00 -5.66
CA ASP A 75 11.00 25.05 -6.58
C ASP A 75 10.14 25.16 -7.87
N SER A 76 9.33 24.17 -8.17
CA SER A 76 8.38 24.16 -9.30
C SER A 76 6.97 24.63 -8.91
N GLY A 77 6.75 25.00 -7.65
CA GLY A 77 5.46 25.44 -7.14
C GLY A 77 4.49 24.31 -6.83
N ARG A 78 4.98 23.06 -6.74
CA ARG A 78 4.18 21.90 -6.28
C ARG A 78 4.26 21.75 -4.78
N ALA A 79 3.22 21.19 -4.20
CA ALA A 79 3.15 20.88 -2.79
C ALA A 79 2.58 19.48 -2.57
N THR A 80 2.88 18.90 -1.42
CA THR A 80 2.18 17.69 -0.94
C THR A 80 1.03 18.11 -0.04
N ILE A 81 -0.14 17.52 -0.22
CA ILE A 81 -1.24 17.62 0.75
C ILE A 81 -1.43 16.30 1.47
N ALA A 82 -1.88 16.37 2.71
CA ALA A 82 -2.44 15.25 3.44
C ALA A 82 -3.95 15.39 3.46
N LEU A 83 -4.67 14.35 3.07
CA LEU A 83 -6.11 14.27 3.16
C LEU A 83 -6.51 13.04 3.97
N MET A 84 -7.56 13.17 4.78
CA MET A 84 -8.02 12.07 5.62
C MET A 84 -9.25 11.43 4.99
N ARG A 85 -9.14 10.14 4.67
CA ARG A 85 -10.25 9.33 4.19
C ARG A 85 -11.25 9.05 5.32
N PRO A 86 -12.50 8.67 5.04
CA PRO A 86 -13.47 8.26 6.06
C PRO A 86 -12.88 7.20 6.98
N ILE A 87 -13.18 7.29 8.28
CA ILE A 87 -12.69 6.34 9.29
C ILE A 87 -13.37 4.99 9.09
N ILE A 88 -12.58 3.93 9.04
CA ILE A 88 -13.07 2.57 8.92
C ILE A 88 -13.08 1.92 10.30
N GLN A 89 -14.27 1.54 10.78
CA GLN A 89 -14.41 0.77 12.01
C GLN A 89 -14.41 -0.72 11.68
N TYR A 90 -13.59 -1.49 12.38
CA TYR A 90 -13.52 -2.94 12.19
C TYR A 90 -13.36 -3.66 13.54
N LYS A 91 -13.49 -4.98 13.52
CA LYS A 91 -13.24 -5.82 14.70
C LYS A 91 -11.99 -6.66 14.47
N ASN A 92 -11.12 -6.71 15.48
CA ASN A 92 -10.00 -7.65 15.45
C ASN A 92 -10.49 -9.10 15.65
N THR A 93 -9.58 -10.07 15.67
CA THR A 93 -9.93 -11.50 15.84
C THR A 93 -10.52 -11.82 17.21
N ALA A 94 -10.28 -10.99 18.22
CA ALA A 94 -10.93 -11.07 19.55
C ALA A 94 -12.30 -10.37 19.59
N ARG A 95 -12.81 -9.87 18.45
CA ARG A 95 -14.04 -9.09 18.30
C ARG A 95 -14.06 -7.75 19.01
N GLU A 96 -12.91 -7.19 19.31
CA GLU A 96 -12.75 -5.86 19.88
C GLU A 96 -12.74 -4.81 18.76
N ASP A 97 -13.33 -3.63 19.04
CA ASP A 97 -13.40 -2.54 18.07
C ASP A 97 -12.01 -1.93 17.80
N ARG A 98 -11.76 -1.66 16.53
CA ARG A 98 -10.59 -0.97 15.99
C ARG A 98 -11.05 0.09 15.02
N TYR A 99 -10.21 1.10 14.84
CA TYR A 99 -10.47 2.26 13.98
C TYR A 99 -9.26 2.49 13.10
N LEU A 100 -9.43 2.28 11.80
CA LEU A 100 -8.40 2.54 10.81
C LEU A 100 -8.55 3.94 10.26
N ILE A 101 -7.49 4.72 10.32
CA ILE A 101 -7.34 6.03 9.71
C ILE A 101 -6.38 5.91 8.55
N ILE A 102 -6.74 6.48 7.41
CA ILE A 102 -5.93 6.58 6.21
C ILE A 102 -5.67 8.06 5.95
N ILE A 103 -4.41 8.45 6.00
CA ILE A 103 -3.93 9.78 5.58
C ILE A 103 -3.25 9.60 4.23
N GLU A 104 -3.94 9.94 3.17
CA GLU A 104 -3.40 9.93 1.84
C GLU A 104 -2.60 11.21 1.59
N LYS A 105 -1.45 11.07 0.93
CA LYS A 105 -0.57 12.20 0.59
C LYS A 105 -0.47 12.28 -0.93
N ALA A 106 -1.08 13.31 -1.50
CA ALA A 106 -1.12 13.58 -2.93
C ALA A 106 -0.28 14.82 -3.29
N GLN A 107 0.17 14.87 -4.53
CA GLN A 107 0.82 16.06 -5.08
C GLN A 107 -0.21 17.03 -5.62
N VAL A 108 0.04 18.32 -5.42
CA VAL A 108 -0.80 19.42 -5.90
C VAL A 108 0.07 20.40 -6.67
N SER A 109 -0.39 20.77 -7.86
CA SER A 109 0.19 21.83 -8.68
C SER A 109 -0.91 22.80 -9.15
N HIS A 110 -0.63 24.08 -9.13
CA HIS A 110 -1.57 25.13 -9.57
C HIS A 110 -2.96 25.09 -8.91
N GLY A 111 -3.05 24.58 -7.68
CA GLY A 111 -4.31 24.46 -6.94
C GLY A 111 -5.10 23.17 -7.21
N GLU A 112 -4.61 22.27 -8.03
CA GLU A 112 -5.28 21.00 -8.37
C GLU A 112 -4.41 19.79 -8.01
N ILE A 113 -5.05 18.66 -7.69
CA ILE A 113 -4.33 17.38 -7.48
C ILE A 113 -3.76 16.93 -8.83
N ASP A 114 -2.51 16.51 -8.82
CA ASP A 114 -1.85 15.93 -9.98
C ASP A 114 -2.44 14.53 -10.28
N THR A 115 -3.27 14.43 -11.33
CA THR A 115 -4.03 13.20 -11.70
C THR A 115 -3.48 12.50 -12.94
N CYS A 116 -2.24 12.76 -13.34
CA CYS A 116 -1.65 12.08 -14.49
C CYS A 116 -1.46 10.58 -14.22
N HIS A 117 -1.42 9.74 -15.26
CA HIS A 117 -1.24 8.28 -15.13
C HIS A 117 -0.01 7.86 -14.32
N MET A 118 1.06 8.66 -14.40
CA MET A 118 2.31 8.41 -13.66
C MET A 118 2.38 9.17 -12.33
N CYS A 119 1.37 9.98 -12.01
CA CYS A 119 1.32 10.71 -10.76
C CYS A 119 1.08 9.74 -9.61
N LYS A 120 1.99 9.78 -8.63
CA LYS A 120 1.97 8.90 -7.49
C LYS A 120 1.43 9.61 -6.25
N ALA A 121 0.77 8.84 -5.41
CA ALA A 121 0.41 9.22 -4.05
C ALA A 121 1.01 8.21 -3.06
N THR A 122 1.08 8.57 -1.78
CA THR A 122 1.46 7.67 -0.69
C THR A 122 0.42 7.77 0.42
N ALA A 123 0.43 6.84 1.36
CA ALA A 123 -0.47 6.91 2.50
C ALA A 123 0.21 6.47 3.79
N ASP A 124 -0.20 7.11 4.90
CA ASP A 124 0.09 6.62 6.23
C ASP A 124 -1.21 6.07 6.84
N LEU A 125 -1.15 4.84 7.33
CA LEU A 125 -2.27 4.15 7.95
C LEU A 125 -2.01 3.99 9.44
N TYR A 126 -3.06 4.22 10.25
CA TYR A 126 -3.00 4.14 11.70
C TYR A 126 -4.21 3.37 12.21
N SER A 127 -3.96 2.29 12.95
CA SER A 127 -5.02 1.53 13.62
C SER A 127 -5.06 1.88 15.11
N PHE A 128 -6.23 2.22 15.61
CA PHE A 128 -6.46 2.61 17.01
C PHE A 128 -7.45 1.68 17.70
N LYS A 129 -7.33 1.59 19.03
CA LYS A 129 -8.37 1.09 19.92
C LYS A 129 -8.82 2.18 20.88
N LYS A 130 -10.10 2.18 21.25
CA LYS A 130 -10.64 3.07 22.27
C LYS A 130 -10.38 2.50 23.66
N LEU A 131 -9.85 3.33 24.56
CA LEU A 131 -9.61 2.99 25.96
C LEU A 131 -10.81 3.34 26.84
N ASN A 132 -10.90 2.74 28.02
CA ASN A 132 -11.98 3.01 28.99
C ASN A 132 -12.06 4.48 29.45
N ASN A 133 -10.95 5.20 29.39
CA ASN A 133 -10.90 6.64 29.73
C ASN A 133 -11.26 7.55 28.54
N GLY A 134 -11.73 6.97 27.43
CA GLY A 134 -12.17 7.69 26.25
C GLY A 134 -11.06 8.04 25.23
N LEU A 135 -9.79 7.88 25.58
CA LEU A 135 -8.68 8.11 24.65
C LEU A 135 -8.60 7.00 23.62
N PHE A 136 -7.98 7.31 22.49
CA PHE A 136 -7.64 6.36 21.43
C PHE A 136 -6.14 6.05 21.49
N GLN A 137 -5.79 4.78 21.66
CA GLN A 137 -4.42 4.29 21.71
C GLN A 137 -4.05 3.67 20.37
N LEU A 138 -2.91 4.06 19.82
CA LEU A 138 -2.36 3.46 18.59
C LEU A 138 -2.00 1.98 18.85
N VAL A 139 -2.40 1.13 17.93
CA VAL A 139 -2.17 -0.33 17.96
C VAL A 139 -1.15 -0.73 16.91
N SER A 140 -1.31 -0.21 15.70
CA SER A 140 -0.42 -0.47 14.56
C SER A 140 -0.43 0.72 13.60
N GLN A 141 0.60 0.81 12.78
CA GLN A 141 0.74 1.83 11.74
C GLN A 141 1.55 1.28 10.57
N THR A 142 1.53 1.96 9.45
CA THR A 142 2.47 1.69 8.35
C THR A 142 3.91 1.93 8.75
N PRO A 143 4.89 1.22 8.18
CA PRO A 143 6.29 1.63 8.26
C PRO A 143 6.46 3.03 7.64
N LYS A 144 7.55 3.70 7.95
CA LYS A 144 7.91 4.94 7.24
C LYS A 144 8.28 4.62 5.79
N ASP A 145 7.93 5.53 4.91
CA ASP A 145 8.35 5.52 3.50
C ASP A 145 7.85 4.29 2.70
N VAL A 146 6.65 3.80 3.02
CA VAL A 146 6.00 2.75 2.23
C VAL A 146 5.40 3.37 0.97
N GLU A 147 5.81 2.83 -0.17
CA GLU A 147 5.15 3.10 -1.45
C GLU A 147 4.03 2.07 -1.65
N TYR A 148 2.85 2.55 -2.02
CA TYR A 148 1.72 1.72 -2.44
C TYR A 148 1.63 1.72 -3.97
N SER A 149 0.98 0.72 -4.53
CA SER A 149 0.53 0.78 -5.92
C SER A 149 -0.34 2.02 -6.08
N SER A 150 0.08 2.95 -6.92
CA SER A 150 -0.62 4.21 -7.08
C SER A 150 -0.58 4.67 -8.53
N SER A 151 -1.67 5.25 -8.97
CA SER A 151 -1.81 5.86 -10.29
C SER A 151 -2.78 7.03 -10.19
N ASN A 152 -2.75 7.92 -11.17
CA ASN A 152 -3.68 9.05 -11.24
C ASN A 152 -3.71 9.89 -9.94
N GLY A 153 -2.58 9.97 -9.21
CA GLY A 153 -2.48 10.77 -7.99
C GLY A 153 -3.19 10.20 -6.77
N SER A 154 -3.63 8.92 -6.80
CA SER A 154 -4.29 8.23 -5.68
C SER A 154 -3.61 6.91 -5.35
N VAL A 155 -3.70 6.48 -4.10
CA VAL A 155 -3.18 5.18 -3.63
C VAL A 155 -4.17 4.02 -3.85
N GLY A 156 -5.38 4.28 -4.32
CA GLY A 156 -6.40 3.23 -4.50
C GLY A 156 -6.90 2.60 -3.19
N LEU A 157 -6.72 3.25 -2.05
CA LEU A 157 -7.19 2.79 -0.74
C LEU A 157 -8.53 3.45 -0.41
N TYR A 158 -9.59 3.02 -1.07
CA TYR A 158 -10.93 3.55 -0.87
C TYR A 158 -11.58 2.92 0.36
N ALA A 159 -12.17 3.78 1.22
CA ALA A 159 -12.73 3.33 2.50
C ALA A 159 -13.86 2.31 2.34
N GLU A 160 -14.69 2.44 1.32
CA GLU A 160 -15.78 1.53 0.99
C GLU A 160 -15.25 0.15 0.61
N ASP A 161 -14.29 0.08 -0.33
CA ASP A 161 -13.70 -1.18 -0.78
C ASP A 161 -12.99 -1.91 0.35
N ILE A 162 -12.26 -1.16 1.20
CA ILE A 162 -11.60 -1.73 2.38
C ILE A 162 -12.66 -2.25 3.37
N GLN A 163 -13.73 -1.49 3.63
CA GLN A 163 -14.79 -1.88 4.56
C GLN A 163 -15.50 -3.16 4.09
N ASP A 164 -15.79 -3.27 2.80
CA ASP A 164 -16.49 -4.43 2.20
C ASP A 164 -15.60 -5.68 2.16
N GLY A 165 -14.29 -5.49 1.97
CA GLY A 165 -13.31 -6.57 1.94
C GLY A 165 -12.83 -7.08 3.29
N LEU A 166 -13.30 -6.48 4.43
CA LEU A 166 -12.84 -6.84 5.78
C LEU A 166 -13.21 -8.28 6.16
N GLN A 167 -12.18 -9.08 6.47
CA GLN A 167 -12.34 -10.48 6.86
C GLN A 167 -11.10 -11.00 7.62
N PRO A 168 -11.19 -12.15 8.29
CA PRO A 168 -10.02 -12.83 8.82
C PRO A 168 -9.09 -13.29 7.67
N LEU A 169 -7.84 -12.88 7.72
CA LEU A 169 -6.77 -13.30 6.80
C LEU A 169 -5.77 -14.25 7.47
N GLY A 170 -6.00 -14.59 8.73
CA GLY A 170 -5.19 -15.50 9.52
C GLY A 170 -5.78 -15.72 10.90
N LYS A 171 -5.23 -16.69 11.65
CA LYS A 171 -5.70 -17.03 13.00
C LYS A 171 -5.79 -15.81 13.94
N ASN A 172 -4.83 -14.88 13.84
CA ASN A 172 -4.75 -13.68 14.66
C ASN A 172 -4.60 -12.41 13.78
N LEU A 173 -5.07 -12.47 12.55
CA LEU A 173 -4.95 -11.40 11.58
C LEU A 173 -6.31 -11.11 10.96
N VAL A 174 -6.75 -9.87 11.07
CA VAL A 174 -7.83 -9.30 10.27
C VAL A 174 -7.20 -8.44 9.20
N GLY A 175 -7.83 -8.36 8.07
CA GLY A 175 -7.43 -7.49 6.97
C GLY A 175 -8.57 -7.27 6.01
N SER A 176 -8.28 -6.59 4.93
CA SER A 176 -9.21 -6.40 3.82
C SER A 176 -8.61 -6.94 2.54
N VAL A 177 -9.45 -7.55 1.71
CA VAL A 177 -9.10 -7.91 0.33
C VAL A 177 -9.93 -7.06 -0.61
N PHE A 178 -9.28 -6.35 -1.49
CA PHE A 178 -9.92 -5.46 -2.45
C PHE A 178 -9.20 -5.52 -3.79
N THR A 179 -9.81 -4.94 -4.83
CA THR A 179 -9.21 -4.84 -6.16
C THR A 179 -8.69 -3.44 -6.41
N ASN A 180 -7.57 -3.38 -7.11
CA ASN A 180 -7.08 -2.20 -7.77
C ASN A 180 -7.01 -2.44 -9.27
N PHE A 181 -6.93 -1.39 -10.06
CA PHE A 181 -6.87 -1.52 -11.51
C PHE A 181 -5.98 -0.46 -12.15
N TYR A 182 -5.50 -0.78 -13.32
CA TYR A 182 -4.88 0.15 -14.25
C TYR A 182 -5.64 0.10 -15.57
N MET A 183 -5.87 1.26 -16.17
CA MET A 183 -6.45 1.36 -17.50
C MET A 183 -5.53 2.20 -18.38
N GLY A 184 -5.15 1.66 -19.52
CA GLY A 184 -4.29 2.35 -20.48
C GLY A 184 -4.45 1.82 -21.89
N GLN A 185 -4.49 2.71 -22.87
CA GLN A 185 -4.56 2.37 -24.31
C GLN A 185 -5.71 1.40 -24.69
N GLY A 186 -6.84 1.45 -23.97
CA GLY A 186 -7.99 0.57 -24.19
C GLY A 186 -7.80 -0.86 -23.65
N ALA A 187 -6.82 -1.08 -22.77
CA ALA A 187 -6.70 -2.30 -21.98
C ALA A 187 -6.90 -1.97 -20.50
N ARG A 188 -7.48 -2.93 -19.77
CA ARG A 188 -7.69 -2.85 -18.33
C ARG A 188 -7.06 -4.08 -17.67
N ASP A 189 -6.27 -3.82 -16.63
CA ASP A 189 -5.69 -4.85 -15.77
C ASP A 189 -6.18 -4.62 -14.35
N ASP A 190 -6.79 -5.64 -13.76
CA ASP A 190 -7.26 -5.64 -12.38
C ASP A 190 -6.41 -6.62 -11.56
N TRP A 191 -6.13 -6.26 -10.30
CA TRP A 191 -5.42 -7.15 -9.38
C TRP A 191 -5.99 -7.10 -7.97
N TRP A 192 -5.80 -8.20 -7.24
CA TRP A 192 -6.17 -8.32 -5.83
C TRP A 192 -5.04 -7.83 -4.93
N GLU A 193 -5.41 -7.06 -3.91
CA GLU A 193 -4.53 -6.65 -2.82
C GLU A 193 -5.10 -7.07 -1.47
N ALA A 194 -4.19 -7.39 -0.53
CA ALA A 194 -4.51 -7.66 0.86
C ALA A 194 -3.93 -6.56 1.75
N LEU A 195 -4.79 -5.81 2.42
CA LEU A 195 -4.41 -4.94 3.54
C LEU A 195 -4.37 -5.77 4.81
N HIS A 196 -3.19 -5.98 5.38
CA HIS A 196 -3.02 -6.63 6.67
C HIS A 196 -3.14 -5.61 7.80
N LEU A 197 -4.00 -5.89 8.79
CA LEU A 197 -4.25 -5.05 9.97
C LEU A 197 -3.80 -5.80 11.26
N PRO A 198 -2.50 -6.02 11.46
CA PRO A 198 -1.99 -6.72 12.63
C PRO A 198 -2.05 -5.85 13.88
N GLU A 199 -2.02 -6.50 15.05
CA GLU A 199 -1.95 -5.81 16.36
C GLU A 199 -0.53 -5.68 16.93
N ASN A 200 0.43 -6.38 16.36
CA ASN A 200 1.80 -6.48 16.86
C ASN A 200 2.85 -6.41 15.75
N ASP A 201 2.48 -5.86 14.61
CA ASP A 201 3.34 -5.64 13.45
C ASP A 201 2.87 -4.39 12.68
N PHE A 202 3.59 -4.02 11.62
CA PHE A 202 3.22 -2.91 10.75
C PHE A 202 2.03 -3.26 9.85
N ILE A 203 1.18 -2.26 9.61
CA ILE A 203 0.16 -2.32 8.56
C ILE A 203 0.86 -2.29 7.21
N ASN A 204 0.48 -3.21 6.31
CA ASN A 204 1.01 -3.26 4.96
C ASN A 204 -0.07 -3.72 3.98
N VAL A 205 0.11 -3.32 2.72
CA VAL A 205 -0.67 -3.82 1.58
C VAL A 205 0.22 -4.76 0.75
N TYR A 206 -0.33 -5.88 0.33
CA TYR A 206 0.37 -6.91 -0.42
C TYR A 206 -0.41 -7.29 -1.66
N TYR A 207 0.26 -7.34 -2.80
CA TYR A 207 -0.27 -7.93 -4.01
C TYR A 207 -0.54 -9.43 -3.80
N ILE A 208 -1.73 -9.90 -4.22
CA ILE A 208 -2.13 -11.32 -4.13
C ILE A 208 -2.00 -11.99 -5.48
N GLY A 209 -2.47 -11.34 -6.54
CA GLY A 209 -2.52 -11.85 -7.90
C GLY A 209 -3.48 -11.06 -8.76
N ASP A 210 -3.50 -11.39 -10.04
CA ASP A 210 -4.40 -10.75 -11.00
C ASP A 210 -5.85 -11.02 -10.62
N ALA A 211 -6.73 -10.03 -10.82
CA ALA A 211 -8.16 -10.15 -10.61
C ALA A 211 -8.91 -10.24 -11.94
N GLY A 212 -8.28 -9.85 -13.03
CA GLY A 212 -8.82 -9.87 -14.37
C GLY A 212 -7.99 -9.02 -15.31
N SER A 213 -8.23 -9.16 -16.60
CA SER A 213 -7.72 -8.26 -17.62
C SER A 213 -8.62 -8.31 -18.84
N SER A 214 -8.75 -7.18 -19.52
CA SER A 214 -9.50 -7.10 -20.78
C SER A 214 -8.82 -6.16 -21.77
N ASN A 215 -9.05 -6.43 -23.05
CA ASN A 215 -8.56 -5.60 -24.15
C ASN A 215 -9.74 -4.99 -24.91
N GLU A 216 -10.39 -4.02 -24.28
CA GLU A 216 -11.64 -3.40 -24.74
C GLU A 216 -11.48 -2.49 -25.97
N ARG A 217 -10.24 -2.29 -26.46
CA ARG A 217 -10.00 -1.55 -27.72
C ARG A 217 -10.39 -2.35 -28.98
N TYR A 218 -10.61 -3.64 -28.84
CA TYR A 218 -11.08 -4.50 -29.92
C TYR A 218 -12.52 -4.93 -29.66
N ASP A 219 -13.30 -5.09 -30.73
CA ASP A 219 -14.64 -5.64 -30.64
C ASP A 219 -14.58 -7.14 -30.26
N GLU A 220 -15.62 -7.65 -29.60
CA GLU A 220 -15.67 -9.04 -29.10
C GLU A 220 -15.50 -10.12 -30.17
N ASP A 221 -15.79 -9.80 -31.45
CA ASP A 221 -15.58 -10.70 -32.59
C ASP A 221 -14.15 -10.63 -33.19
N SER A 222 -13.33 -9.74 -32.70
CA SER A 222 -11.92 -9.61 -33.11
C SER A 222 -11.08 -10.79 -32.61
N PRO A 223 -10.20 -11.36 -33.43
CA PRO A 223 -9.26 -12.40 -32.98
C PRO A 223 -8.22 -11.88 -31.97
N LEU A 224 -8.15 -10.57 -31.75
CA LEU A 224 -7.28 -9.93 -30.78
C LEU A 224 -8.01 -9.55 -29.49
N TYR A 225 -9.33 -9.73 -29.43
CA TYR A 225 -10.07 -9.49 -28.20
C TYR A 225 -9.77 -10.59 -27.17
N TYR A 226 -9.61 -10.19 -25.93
CA TYR A 226 -9.57 -11.10 -24.80
C TYR A 226 -10.18 -10.44 -23.56
N GLY A 227 -10.68 -11.27 -22.68
CA GLY A 227 -11.15 -10.88 -21.36
C GLY A 227 -11.23 -12.08 -20.44
N TYR A 228 -10.66 -11.96 -19.25
CA TYR A 228 -10.81 -12.96 -18.20
C TYR A 228 -11.09 -12.29 -16.86
N GLU A 229 -11.78 -13.04 -16.01
CA GLU A 229 -12.11 -12.64 -14.66
C GLU A 229 -11.51 -13.61 -13.65
N GLY A 230 -11.04 -13.07 -12.54
CA GLY A 230 -10.62 -13.79 -11.36
C GLY A 230 -11.66 -13.72 -10.26
N THR A 231 -11.82 -14.80 -9.51
CA THR A 231 -12.52 -14.81 -8.23
C THR A 231 -11.57 -15.22 -7.12
N LEU A 232 -11.76 -14.65 -5.92
CA LEU A 232 -10.91 -14.89 -4.77
C LEU A 232 -11.70 -15.49 -3.62
N LYS A 233 -11.10 -16.47 -2.94
CA LYS A 233 -11.65 -17.07 -1.72
C LYS A 233 -10.55 -17.27 -0.68
N VAL A 234 -10.70 -16.66 0.50
CA VAL A 234 -9.83 -16.93 1.65
C VAL A 234 -10.20 -18.28 2.25
N LEU A 235 -9.21 -19.15 2.45
CA LEU A 235 -9.40 -20.51 2.97
C LEU A 235 -9.01 -20.55 4.46
N SER A 236 -10.00 -20.43 5.34
CA SER A 236 -9.77 -20.48 6.79
C SER A 236 -9.32 -21.89 7.20
N ASP A 237 -8.04 -22.05 7.53
CA ASP A 237 -7.40 -23.31 7.92
C ASP A 237 -6.71 -23.24 9.29
N ASN A 238 -6.97 -22.15 10.05
CA ASN A 238 -6.42 -21.90 11.38
C ASN A 238 -4.89 -21.67 11.43
N THR A 239 -4.23 -21.46 10.29
CA THR A 239 -2.83 -21.05 10.20
C THR A 239 -2.64 -19.57 10.53
N THR A 240 -1.40 -19.13 10.68
CA THR A 240 -1.06 -17.71 10.95
C THR A 240 -1.55 -16.78 9.82
N TYR A 241 -1.39 -17.21 8.58
CA TYR A 241 -1.88 -16.54 7.37
C TYR A 241 -2.70 -17.56 6.56
N TYR A 242 -3.95 -17.24 6.31
CA TYR A 242 -4.83 -18.14 5.57
C TYR A 242 -4.44 -18.18 4.10
N PRO A 243 -4.39 -19.38 3.49
CA PRO A 243 -4.22 -19.50 2.05
C PRO A 243 -5.39 -18.84 1.30
N ILE A 244 -5.10 -18.36 0.12
CA ILE A 244 -6.08 -17.72 -0.76
C ILE A 244 -6.18 -18.54 -2.04
N MET A 245 -7.39 -18.94 -2.41
CA MET A 245 -7.67 -19.58 -3.69
C MET A 245 -8.10 -18.52 -4.70
N LEU A 246 -7.40 -18.48 -5.81
CA LEU A 246 -7.72 -17.69 -6.99
C LEU A 246 -8.24 -18.61 -8.07
N THR A 247 -9.35 -18.26 -8.68
CA THR A 247 -9.95 -19.02 -9.81
C THR A 247 -10.14 -18.07 -10.98
N TYR A 248 -9.66 -18.46 -12.15
CA TYR A 248 -9.68 -17.67 -13.37
C TYR A 248 -10.52 -18.34 -14.45
N LYS A 249 -11.30 -17.53 -15.17
CA LYS A 249 -12.12 -17.99 -16.29
C LYS A 249 -12.22 -16.91 -17.35
N GLY A 250 -12.14 -17.30 -18.61
CA GLY A 250 -12.24 -16.40 -19.75
C GLY A 250 -11.20 -16.71 -20.81
N GLU A 251 -10.74 -15.68 -21.47
CA GLU A 251 -9.75 -15.76 -22.53
C GLU A 251 -8.60 -14.79 -22.23
N LYS A 252 -7.37 -15.24 -22.42
CA LYS A 252 -6.16 -14.42 -22.23
C LYS A 252 -5.12 -14.70 -23.30
N PRO A 253 -4.17 -13.77 -23.53
CA PRO A 253 -3.01 -14.06 -24.35
C PRO A 253 -2.18 -15.21 -23.78
N THR A 254 -1.56 -16.00 -24.66
CA THR A 254 -0.47 -16.94 -24.30
C THR A 254 0.75 -16.16 -23.80
N GLU A 255 1.70 -16.82 -23.10
CA GLU A 255 2.91 -16.18 -22.58
C GLU A 255 3.78 -15.48 -23.64
N ASP A 256 3.67 -15.91 -24.88
CA ASP A 256 4.37 -15.33 -26.05
C ASP A 256 3.54 -14.24 -26.78
N ASP A 257 2.33 -13.94 -26.30
CA ASP A 257 1.37 -13.00 -26.90
C ASP A 257 0.95 -13.36 -28.36
N GLU A 258 1.23 -14.59 -28.81
CA GLU A 258 0.95 -14.99 -30.18
C GLU A 258 -0.50 -15.45 -30.42
N ARG A 259 -1.18 -15.87 -29.37
CA ARG A 259 -2.54 -16.44 -29.44
C ARG A 259 -3.36 -16.08 -28.23
N ILE A 260 -4.67 -16.11 -28.39
CA ILE A 260 -5.63 -16.09 -27.28
C ILE A 260 -5.99 -17.52 -26.93
N GLU A 261 -5.95 -17.86 -25.65
CA GLU A 261 -6.34 -19.18 -25.11
C GLU A 261 -7.47 -19.06 -24.09
N THR A 262 -8.37 -20.01 -24.12
CA THR A 262 -9.43 -20.12 -23.09
C THR A 262 -8.83 -20.70 -21.81
N ILE A 263 -9.06 -20.04 -20.68
CA ILE A 263 -8.60 -20.46 -19.37
C ILE A 263 -9.76 -20.82 -18.45
N ASN A 264 -9.55 -21.83 -17.63
CA ASN A 264 -10.44 -22.20 -16.52
C ASN A 264 -9.63 -23.02 -15.51
N TYR A 265 -8.99 -22.34 -14.58
CA TYR A 265 -8.15 -23.00 -13.57
C TYR A 265 -8.21 -22.30 -12.23
N SER A 266 -7.78 -22.99 -11.19
CA SER A 266 -7.59 -22.41 -9.85
C SER A 266 -6.16 -22.64 -9.38
N LYS A 267 -5.64 -21.68 -8.61
CA LYS A 267 -4.38 -21.82 -7.89
C LYS A 267 -4.56 -21.36 -6.43
N ILE A 268 -3.72 -21.89 -5.54
CA ILE A 268 -3.68 -21.46 -4.15
C ILE A 268 -2.38 -20.69 -3.93
N VAL A 269 -2.49 -19.48 -3.41
CA VAL A 269 -1.37 -18.66 -2.99
C VAL A 269 -1.31 -18.59 -1.47
N LYS A 270 -0.09 -18.51 -0.93
CA LYS A 270 0.15 -18.42 0.51
C LYS A 270 1.05 -17.23 0.81
N PHE A 271 0.78 -16.55 1.91
CA PHE A 271 1.64 -15.46 2.33
C PHE A 271 2.97 -16.00 2.88
N ASN A 272 4.08 -15.55 2.31
CA ASN A 272 5.42 -15.82 2.78
C ASN A 272 5.91 -14.63 3.63
N PRO A 273 6.00 -14.76 4.98
CA PRO A 273 6.36 -13.65 5.86
C PRO A 273 7.81 -13.17 5.70
N ILE A 274 8.70 -14.04 5.17
CA ILE A 274 10.10 -13.67 4.93
C ILE A 274 10.22 -12.81 3.68
N LYS A 275 9.55 -13.21 2.60
CA LYS A 275 9.52 -12.46 1.33
C LYS A 275 8.52 -11.31 1.36
N LYS A 276 7.60 -11.31 2.33
CA LYS A 276 6.47 -10.36 2.43
C LYS A 276 5.64 -10.32 1.14
N ALA A 277 5.28 -11.49 0.62
CA ALA A 277 4.55 -11.65 -0.62
C ALA A 277 3.64 -12.88 -0.58
N TYR A 278 2.55 -12.86 -1.34
CA TYR A 278 1.76 -14.04 -1.67
C TYR A 278 2.39 -14.77 -2.86
N GLU A 279 2.61 -16.09 -2.72
CA GLU A 279 3.23 -16.94 -3.74
C GLU A 279 2.61 -18.35 -3.79
#